data_fc120058156a1a5c1b38f6e08a62355b
#
_entry.id   fc120058156a1a5c1b38f6e08a62355b
#
_cell.length_a   1.000
_cell.length_b   1.000
_cell.length_c   1.000
_cell.angle_alpha   90.00
_cell.angle_beta   90.00
_cell.angle_gamma   90.00
#
_symmetry.space_group_name_H-M   'P 1'
#
loop_
_entity.id
_entity.type
_entity.pdbx_description
1 polymer ?
#
loop_
_entity_poly.entity_id
_entity_poly.type
_entity_poly.pdbx_seq_one_letter_code
_entity_poly.pdbx_strand_id
1 'polypeptide(L)'
;MASFDFNTVPVKEKALYTPPLEEVVDVLSRGLRKTFESVSVTAEECPDLRKAPFDLTTPGLNGDAKLVELGGPPYLVPTVQRDKVYDLAELLRHLGRDPALLAGAGAGPWPFIGVNCEGIVNLAVREGVVAQGSHIVSVHPVGAAKGRSGYLQQRLPTNETRSALLGNYLLSEGKPGKVIKVEVKKRIGPSNFITAIRESLLEHYGDKVIGMGGAFVLREGKVKHHVMPDFSPTPLCTDSDVDTWLHYFEMRAPIMHLGTLVTGDMGMDLRLQHFHGYSQHGDGGHYHYDTTPAEVHYEGYFTLAGAVLRIDPPAVTHALGRD
;
A
#
# COMPACT_ATOMS: atom_id res chain seq x y z
N MET A 1 17.83 -18.70 -6.07
CA MET A 1 17.89 -18.43 -4.62
C MET A 1 16.93 -19.39 -3.95
N ALA A 2 17.24 -19.87 -2.73
CA ALA A 2 16.29 -20.64 -1.94
C ALA A 2 15.07 -19.73 -1.64
N SER A 3 13.86 -20.29 -1.66
CA SER A 3 12.64 -19.58 -1.23
C SER A 3 12.73 -19.31 0.28
N PHE A 4 12.13 -18.17 0.71
CA PHE A 4 12.03 -17.85 2.13
C PHE A 4 11.13 -18.90 2.83
N ASP A 5 11.60 -19.46 3.93
CA ASP A 5 10.84 -20.46 4.69
C ASP A 5 10.02 -19.78 5.80
N PHE A 6 8.72 -19.60 5.56
CA PHE A 6 7.79 -19.01 6.52
C PHE A 6 7.62 -19.83 7.81
N ASN A 7 7.98 -21.12 7.82
CA ASN A 7 7.93 -21.95 9.04
C ASN A 7 9.01 -21.56 10.05
N THR A 8 10.04 -20.83 9.63
CA THR A 8 11.14 -20.39 10.48
C THR A 8 10.87 -19.11 11.27
N VAL A 9 9.78 -18.40 10.95
CA VAL A 9 9.43 -17.13 11.59
C VAL A 9 8.03 -17.18 12.19
N PRO A 10 7.84 -16.62 13.41
CA PRO A 10 6.53 -16.55 14.01
C PRO A 10 5.64 -15.53 13.29
N VAL A 11 4.36 -15.85 13.15
CA VAL A 11 3.31 -14.89 12.82
C VAL A 11 2.75 -14.35 14.13
N LYS A 12 2.98 -13.06 14.39
CA LYS A 12 2.39 -12.38 15.56
C LYS A 12 1.07 -11.72 15.11
N GLU A 13 -0.01 -11.98 15.84
CA GLU A 13 -1.32 -11.38 15.56
C GLU A 13 -1.75 -10.49 16.72
N LYS A 14 -2.29 -9.30 16.40
CA LYS A 14 -2.99 -8.43 17.35
C LYS A 14 -4.32 -7.99 16.78
N ALA A 15 -5.37 -8.06 17.61
CA ALA A 15 -6.69 -7.58 17.25
C ALA A 15 -6.69 -6.06 17.07
N LEU A 16 -7.47 -5.61 16.11
CA LEU A 16 -7.79 -4.20 15.85
C LEU A 16 -9.22 -3.91 16.29
N TYR A 17 -9.48 -2.67 16.65
CA TYR A 17 -10.85 -2.25 16.96
C TYR A 17 -11.63 -2.07 15.65
N THR A 18 -12.81 -2.67 15.56
CA THR A 18 -13.70 -2.62 14.39
C THR A 18 -15.05 -2.02 14.79
N PRO A 19 -15.19 -0.69 14.71
CA PRO A 19 -16.47 -0.02 14.97
C PRO A 19 -17.50 -0.30 13.88
N PRO A 20 -18.80 -0.03 14.10
CA PRO A 20 -19.81 -0.04 13.05
C PRO A 20 -19.42 0.89 11.88
N LEU A 21 -19.69 0.49 10.63
CA LEU A 21 -19.32 1.28 9.46
C LEU A 21 -19.95 2.67 9.46
N GLU A 22 -21.17 2.79 9.92
CA GLU A 22 -21.92 4.05 10.01
C GLU A 22 -21.24 5.03 10.97
N GLU A 23 -20.66 4.55 12.08
CA GLU A 23 -19.89 5.38 13.00
C GLU A 23 -18.61 5.90 12.34
N VAL A 24 -17.90 5.04 11.60
CA VAL A 24 -16.70 5.44 10.84
C VAL A 24 -17.04 6.47 9.76
N VAL A 25 -18.17 6.30 9.07
CA VAL A 25 -18.69 7.28 8.10
C VAL A 25 -18.89 8.65 8.75
N ASP A 26 -19.52 8.70 9.91
CA ASP A 26 -19.76 9.95 10.64
C ASP A 26 -18.44 10.62 11.10
N VAL A 27 -17.48 9.81 11.60
CA VAL A 27 -16.16 10.28 12.03
C VAL A 27 -15.39 10.89 10.86
N LEU A 28 -15.29 10.15 9.74
CA LEU A 28 -14.58 10.61 8.55
C LEU A 28 -15.27 11.80 7.88
N SER A 29 -16.61 11.82 7.84
CA SER A 29 -17.37 12.93 7.28
C SER A 29 -17.10 14.25 8.01
N ARG A 30 -16.90 14.22 9.33
CA ARG A 30 -16.54 15.40 10.13
C ARG A 30 -15.05 15.74 10.02
N GLY A 31 -14.19 14.72 10.20
CA GLY A 31 -12.74 14.91 10.25
C GLY A 31 -12.16 15.45 8.94
N LEU A 32 -12.57 14.88 7.81
CA LEU A 32 -12.03 15.23 6.48
C LEU A 32 -12.41 16.66 6.03
N ARG A 33 -13.47 17.27 6.58
CA ARG A 33 -13.81 18.69 6.33
C ARG A 33 -12.76 19.68 6.84
N LYS A 34 -11.86 19.25 7.72
CA LYS A 34 -10.71 20.06 8.14
C LYS A 34 -9.65 20.17 7.03
N THR A 35 -9.67 19.21 6.10
CA THR A 35 -8.62 19.06 5.08
C THR A 35 -9.14 19.24 3.65
N PHE A 36 -10.43 18.99 3.38
CA PHE A 36 -10.99 19.08 2.04
C PHE A 36 -12.25 19.95 2.00
N GLU A 37 -12.42 20.73 0.91
CA GLU A 37 -13.57 21.61 0.70
C GLU A 37 -14.85 20.78 0.46
N SER A 38 -14.78 19.73 -0.37
CA SER A 38 -15.87 18.80 -0.63
C SER A 38 -15.55 17.44 -0.04
N VAL A 39 -16.48 16.90 0.75
CA VAL A 39 -16.35 15.61 1.43
C VAL A 39 -17.66 14.84 1.32
N SER A 40 -17.59 13.63 0.77
CA SER A 40 -18.67 12.64 0.78
C SER A 40 -18.09 11.32 1.31
N VAL A 41 -18.67 10.81 2.40
CA VAL A 41 -18.30 9.51 2.96
C VAL A 41 -19.59 8.69 3.12
N THR A 42 -19.59 7.46 2.64
CA THR A 42 -20.73 6.54 2.72
C THR A 42 -20.30 5.12 3.05
N ALA A 43 -21.19 4.36 3.68
CA ALA A 43 -21.07 2.91 3.76
C ALA A 43 -22.00 2.33 2.67
N GLU A 44 -21.42 1.74 1.65
CA GLU A 44 -22.14 1.24 0.48
C GLU A 44 -21.61 -0.11 0.00
N GLU A 45 -22.39 -0.80 -0.85
CA GLU A 45 -21.91 -2.01 -1.49
C GLU A 45 -20.71 -1.68 -2.39
N CYS A 46 -19.65 -2.46 -2.21
CA CYS A 46 -18.43 -2.29 -3.00
C CYS A 46 -18.73 -2.51 -4.49
N PRO A 47 -18.36 -1.56 -5.37
CA PRO A 47 -18.47 -1.81 -6.80
C PRO A 47 -17.56 -2.96 -7.22
N ASP A 48 -17.78 -3.51 -8.41
CA ASP A 48 -16.87 -4.55 -8.93
C ASP A 48 -15.50 -3.93 -9.26
N LEU A 49 -14.56 -4.11 -8.32
CA LEU A 49 -13.21 -3.54 -8.40
C LEU A 49 -12.32 -4.20 -9.47
N ARG A 50 -12.79 -5.25 -10.15
CA ARG A 50 -12.11 -5.80 -11.34
C ARG A 50 -12.24 -4.87 -12.55
N LYS A 51 -13.16 -3.91 -12.49
CA LYS A 51 -13.36 -2.94 -13.55
C LYS A 51 -12.42 -1.75 -13.41
N ALA A 52 -12.08 -1.14 -14.55
CA ALA A 52 -11.32 0.11 -14.57
C ALA A 52 -12.00 1.20 -13.72
N PRO A 53 -11.26 2.04 -13.04
CA PRO A 53 -9.80 2.18 -13.07
C PRO A 53 -9.07 1.28 -12.07
N PHE A 54 -9.77 0.46 -11.26
CA PHE A 54 -9.16 -0.31 -10.16
C PHE A 54 -8.40 -1.55 -10.64
N ASP A 55 -8.98 -2.31 -11.59
CA ASP A 55 -8.37 -3.50 -12.21
C ASP A 55 -7.83 -4.52 -11.19
N LEU A 56 -8.54 -4.72 -10.05
CA LEU A 56 -8.17 -5.70 -9.05
C LEU A 56 -8.41 -7.13 -9.55
N THR A 57 -7.72 -8.08 -8.92
CA THR A 57 -7.90 -9.53 -9.17
C THR A 57 -9.20 -10.08 -8.59
N THR A 58 -9.87 -9.33 -7.70
CA THR A 58 -11.12 -9.72 -7.04
C THR A 58 -12.20 -8.64 -7.15
N PRO A 59 -13.50 -9.01 -7.04
CA PRO A 59 -14.58 -8.04 -7.19
C PRO A 59 -14.76 -7.09 -5.98
N GLY A 60 -14.19 -7.43 -4.83
CA GLY A 60 -14.32 -6.65 -3.60
C GLY A 60 -13.13 -6.77 -2.67
N LEU A 61 -13.29 -6.23 -1.44
CA LEU A 61 -12.24 -6.13 -0.43
C LEU A 61 -12.58 -6.92 0.85
N ASN A 62 -13.75 -7.54 0.92
CA ASN A 62 -14.30 -8.09 2.16
C ASN A 62 -13.96 -9.58 2.35
N GLY A 63 -14.33 -10.11 3.55
CA GLY A 63 -14.14 -11.48 4.01
C GLY A 63 -12.88 -11.63 4.86
N ASP A 64 -13.07 -11.82 6.18
CA ASP A 64 -12.02 -11.96 7.21
C ASP A 64 -10.79 -11.07 6.98
N ALA A 65 -11.03 -9.77 6.87
CA ALA A 65 -10.02 -8.79 6.51
C ALA A 65 -9.00 -8.59 7.66
N LYS A 66 -7.71 -8.68 7.32
CA LYS A 66 -6.57 -8.43 8.20
C LYS A 66 -5.56 -7.52 7.48
N LEU A 67 -4.71 -6.85 8.25
CA LEU A 67 -3.51 -6.19 7.71
C LEU A 67 -2.32 -7.13 7.85
N VAL A 68 -1.43 -7.11 6.89
CA VAL A 68 -0.15 -7.84 6.93
C VAL A 68 0.98 -6.84 6.87
N GLU A 69 1.83 -6.85 7.89
CA GLU A 69 3.12 -6.16 7.92
C GLU A 69 4.21 -7.22 7.73
N LEU A 70 4.84 -7.25 6.57
CA LEU A 70 5.87 -8.23 6.19
C LEU A 70 7.23 -7.56 6.10
N GLY A 71 8.24 -8.12 6.78
CA GLY A 71 9.58 -7.53 6.79
C GLY A 71 9.59 -6.14 7.46
N GLY A 72 10.29 -5.18 6.88
CA GLY A 72 10.28 -3.79 7.36
C GLY A 72 11.42 -2.95 6.80
N PRO A 73 11.35 -1.60 6.96
CA PRO A 73 12.38 -0.67 6.48
C PRO A 73 13.82 -1.02 6.85
N PRO A 74 14.11 -1.62 8.04
CA PRO A 74 15.46 -2.03 8.38
C PRO A 74 16.09 -3.12 7.48
N TYR A 75 15.29 -3.78 6.64
CA TYR A 75 15.82 -4.69 5.60
C TYR A 75 16.26 -3.96 4.33
N LEU A 76 15.85 -2.68 4.17
CA LEU A 76 16.25 -1.84 3.05
C LEU A 76 17.38 -0.88 3.44
N VAL A 77 17.22 -0.19 4.57
CA VAL A 77 18.15 0.84 5.08
C VAL A 77 18.56 0.53 6.52
N PRO A 78 19.77 0.89 6.98
CA PRO A 78 20.82 1.61 6.25
C PRO A 78 21.52 0.76 5.18
N THR A 79 21.50 -0.58 5.29
CA THR A 79 22.14 -1.50 4.34
C THR A 79 21.18 -2.61 3.97
N VAL A 80 21.00 -2.82 2.68
CA VAL A 80 20.03 -3.78 2.16
C VAL A 80 20.36 -5.24 2.52
N GLN A 81 19.36 -6.01 2.93
CA GLN A 81 19.39 -7.45 3.14
C GLN A 81 18.72 -8.16 1.96
N ARG A 82 19.48 -8.40 0.89
CA ARG A 82 18.99 -8.90 -0.40
C ARG A 82 18.39 -10.32 -0.35
N ASP A 83 18.64 -11.06 0.69
CA ASP A 83 18.08 -12.39 0.94
C ASP A 83 16.62 -12.36 1.40
N LYS A 84 16.12 -11.18 1.82
CA LYS A 84 14.73 -10.98 2.22
C LYS A 84 13.83 -10.87 0.98
N VAL A 85 13.54 -12.04 0.41
CA VAL A 85 12.64 -12.22 -0.75
C VAL A 85 11.56 -13.23 -0.39
N TYR A 86 10.31 -12.83 -0.53
CA TYR A 86 9.13 -13.56 -0.06
C TYR A 86 8.26 -13.95 -1.25
N ASP A 87 7.89 -15.22 -1.35
CA ASP A 87 6.82 -15.65 -2.26
C ASP A 87 5.46 -15.44 -1.59
N LEU A 88 4.67 -14.51 -2.13
CA LEU A 88 3.38 -14.13 -1.53
C LEU A 88 2.31 -15.22 -1.68
N ALA A 89 2.40 -16.06 -2.71
CA ALA A 89 1.50 -17.20 -2.84
C ALA A 89 1.84 -18.29 -1.80
N GLU A 90 3.13 -18.50 -1.51
CA GLU A 90 3.55 -19.37 -0.40
C GLU A 90 3.15 -18.79 0.96
N LEU A 91 3.27 -17.47 1.15
CA LEU A 91 2.77 -16.81 2.36
C LEU A 91 1.28 -17.08 2.58
N LEU A 92 0.45 -16.90 1.56
CA LEU A 92 -1.00 -17.16 1.68
C LEU A 92 -1.29 -18.62 2.00
N ARG A 93 -0.54 -19.56 1.43
CA ARG A 93 -0.63 -21.00 1.73
C ARG A 93 -0.22 -21.29 3.19
N HIS A 94 0.89 -20.69 3.67
CA HIS A 94 1.35 -20.81 5.05
C HIS A 94 0.31 -20.29 6.05
N LEU A 95 -0.37 -19.20 5.71
CA LEU A 95 -1.44 -18.62 6.53
C LEU A 95 -2.78 -19.38 6.42
N GLY A 96 -2.86 -20.42 5.58
CA GLY A 96 -4.10 -21.18 5.35
C GLY A 96 -5.21 -20.34 4.68
N ARG A 97 -4.83 -19.41 3.79
CA ARG A 97 -5.74 -18.46 3.14
C ARG A 97 -6.03 -18.83 1.70
N ASP A 98 -7.19 -19.46 1.50
CA ASP A 98 -7.80 -19.74 0.19
C ASP A 98 -9.32 -19.88 0.38
N PRO A 99 -10.16 -18.99 -0.18
CA PRO A 99 -9.78 -17.88 -1.08
C PRO A 99 -9.07 -16.72 -0.37
N ALA A 100 -8.22 -16.00 -1.11
CA ALA A 100 -7.54 -14.81 -0.60
C ALA A 100 -7.35 -13.74 -1.67
N LEU A 101 -7.40 -12.48 -1.24
CA LEU A 101 -6.83 -11.29 -1.89
C LEU A 101 -5.71 -10.77 -1.02
N LEU A 102 -4.55 -10.52 -1.61
CA LEU A 102 -3.46 -9.76 -1.00
C LEU A 102 -3.23 -8.52 -1.85
N ALA A 103 -3.48 -7.32 -1.29
CA ALA A 103 -3.40 -6.07 -2.02
C ALA A 103 -2.73 -4.98 -1.19
N GLY A 104 -1.78 -4.24 -1.78
CA GLY A 104 -1.10 -3.16 -1.08
C GLY A 104 0.25 -2.78 -1.65
N ALA A 105 1.09 -2.18 -0.80
CA ALA A 105 2.35 -1.54 -1.14
C ALA A 105 3.55 -2.27 -0.52
N GLY A 106 4.65 -2.34 -1.24
CA GLY A 106 5.90 -2.94 -0.75
C GLY A 106 7.04 -2.78 -1.73
N ALA A 107 8.21 -3.34 -1.41
CA ALA A 107 9.28 -3.44 -2.38
C ALA A 107 8.99 -4.57 -3.37
N GLY A 108 9.23 -4.31 -4.64
CA GLY A 108 9.01 -5.28 -5.70
C GLY A 108 10.09 -6.39 -5.73
N PRO A 109 9.89 -7.43 -6.55
CA PRO A 109 10.79 -8.58 -6.64
C PRO A 109 12.07 -8.22 -7.40
N TRP A 110 13.03 -7.58 -6.76
CA TRP A 110 14.30 -7.20 -7.37
C TRP A 110 15.00 -8.35 -8.12
N PRO A 111 14.89 -9.65 -7.72
CA PRO A 111 15.52 -10.73 -8.49
C PRO A 111 14.89 -10.95 -9.86
N PHE A 112 13.66 -10.45 -10.09
CA PHE A 112 12.98 -10.55 -11.39
C PHE A 112 13.54 -9.55 -12.40
N ILE A 113 13.72 -8.27 -11.99
CA ILE A 113 14.16 -7.22 -12.91
C ILE A 113 15.65 -6.88 -12.78
N GLY A 114 16.34 -7.41 -11.75
CA GLY A 114 17.76 -7.20 -11.51
C GLY A 114 18.11 -5.91 -10.74
N VAL A 115 17.12 -5.08 -10.41
CA VAL A 115 17.28 -3.82 -9.65
C VAL A 115 16.18 -3.69 -8.60
N ASN A 116 16.36 -2.78 -7.64
CA ASN A 116 15.32 -2.42 -6.70
C ASN A 116 14.12 -1.75 -7.40
N CYS A 117 12.92 -1.88 -6.86
CA CYS A 117 11.71 -1.28 -7.44
C CYS A 117 10.57 -1.20 -6.42
N GLU A 118 9.62 -0.29 -6.68
CA GLU A 118 8.33 -0.27 -5.97
C GLU A 118 7.46 -1.44 -6.42
N GLY A 119 6.79 -2.09 -5.48
CA GLY A 119 5.81 -3.15 -5.73
C GLY A 119 4.39 -2.69 -5.38
N ILE A 120 3.46 -2.84 -6.31
CA ILE A 120 2.03 -2.65 -6.12
C ILE A 120 1.41 -4.02 -6.19
N VAL A 121 1.15 -4.62 -5.03
CA VAL A 121 0.65 -5.99 -4.93
C VAL A 121 -0.85 -6.02 -5.17
N ASN A 122 -1.28 -6.91 -6.07
CA ASN A 122 -2.66 -7.21 -6.42
C ASN A 122 -2.71 -8.69 -6.82
N LEU A 123 -2.69 -9.57 -5.83
CA LEU A 123 -2.59 -11.02 -6.01
C LEU A 123 -3.78 -11.68 -5.33
N ALA A 124 -4.44 -12.61 -6.01
CA ALA A 124 -5.47 -13.43 -5.41
C ALA A 124 -5.17 -14.92 -5.57
N VAL A 125 -5.64 -15.71 -4.62
CA VAL A 125 -5.65 -17.18 -4.69
C VAL A 125 -7.08 -17.65 -4.52
N ARG A 126 -7.50 -18.59 -5.38
CA ARG A 126 -8.80 -19.28 -5.28
C ARG A 126 -8.66 -20.71 -5.76
N GLU A 127 -9.00 -21.66 -4.89
CA GLU A 127 -8.89 -23.11 -5.19
C GLU A 127 -7.47 -23.49 -5.67
N GLY A 128 -6.44 -22.91 -5.01
CA GLY A 128 -5.03 -23.08 -5.36
C GLY A 128 -4.56 -22.36 -6.62
N VAL A 129 -5.47 -21.70 -7.36
CA VAL A 129 -5.11 -20.95 -8.58
C VAL A 129 -4.76 -19.51 -8.23
N VAL A 130 -3.59 -19.05 -8.69
CA VAL A 130 -3.10 -17.68 -8.48
C VAL A 130 -3.54 -16.78 -9.62
N ALA A 131 -4.22 -15.67 -9.30
CA ALA A 131 -4.48 -14.57 -10.20
C ALA A 131 -3.51 -13.42 -9.88
N GLN A 132 -2.69 -13.03 -10.87
CA GLN A 132 -1.64 -12.02 -10.72
C GLN A 132 -2.01 -10.74 -11.48
N GLY A 133 -2.17 -9.65 -10.72
CA GLY A 133 -2.46 -8.30 -11.22
C GLY A 133 -1.46 -7.24 -10.71
N SER A 134 -0.39 -7.67 -10.03
CA SER A 134 0.60 -6.76 -9.45
C SER A 134 1.40 -6.01 -10.50
N HIS A 135 1.85 -4.81 -10.12
CA HIS A 135 2.72 -3.96 -10.92
C HIS A 135 4.01 -3.66 -10.16
N ILE A 136 5.03 -3.28 -10.89
CA ILE A 136 6.26 -2.71 -10.33
C ILE A 136 6.57 -1.38 -11.04
N VAL A 137 7.29 -0.51 -10.32
CA VAL A 137 7.83 0.72 -10.88
C VAL A 137 9.31 0.80 -10.51
N SER A 138 10.17 0.98 -11.51
CA SER A 138 11.62 1.06 -11.32
C SER A 138 12.19 2.30 -11.97
N VAL A 139 13.28 2.83 -11.40
CA VAL A 139 14.05 3.92 -12.03
C VAL A 139 14.87 3.35 -13.18
N HIS A 140 14.82 4.01 -14.31
CA HIS A 140 15.67 3.73 -15.46
C HIS A 140 16.58 4.90 -15.78
N PRO A 141 17.81 4.67 -16.32
CA PRO A 141 18.66 5.74 -16.80
C PRO A 141 17.91 6.59 -17.84
N VAL A 142 18.06 7.90 -17.75
CA VAL A 142 17.47 8.85 -18.70
C VAL A 142 17.85 8.43 -20.13
N GLY A 143 16.86 8.21 -20.98
CA GLY A 143 17.06 7.77 -22.37
C GLY A 143 16.90 6.27 -22.65
N ALA A 144 16.78 5.41 -21.62
CA ALA A 144 16.58 3.96 -21.81
C ALA A 144 15.17 3.60 -22.28
N ALA A 145 14.17 4.41 -21.97
CA ALA A 145 12.80 4.26 -22.48
C ALA A 145 12.47 5.44 -23.41
N LYS A 146 12.20 5.17 -24.67
CA LYS A 146 11.80 6.20 -25.64
C LYS A 146 10.60 6.98 -25.11
N GLY A 147 10.83 8.24 -24.70
CA GLY A 147 9.80 9.23 -24.43
C GLY A 147 9.30 9.36 -22.98
N ARG A 148 9.90 8.73 -21.97
CA ARG A 148 9.54 8.89 -20.56
C ARG A 148 10.73 9.21 -19.67
N SER A 149 10.53 10.13 -18.75
CA SER A 149 11.56 10.66 -17.86
C SER A 149 11.75 9.77 -16.64
N GLY A 150 12.78 8.91 -16.65
CA GLY A 150 13.40 8.42 -15.44
C GLY A 150 12.79 7.19 -14.73
N TYR A 151 11.60 6.69 -15.09
CA TYR A 151 10.99 5.49 -14.50
C TYR A 151 10.22 4.65 -15.54
N LEU A 152 10.00 3.37 -15.19
CA LEU A 152 9.18 2.44 -15.97
C LEU A 152 8.23 1.69 -15.04
N GLN A 153 6.92 1.76 -15.34
CA GLN A 153 5.91 0.91 -14.77
C GLN A 153 5.70 -0.32 -15.66
N GLN A 154 5.60 -1.50 -15.06
CA GLN A 154 5.26 -2.72 -15.77
C GLN A 154 4.44 -3.68 -14.90
N ARG A 155 3.56 -4.45 -15.54
CA ARG A 155 2.82 -5.52 -14.88
C ARG A 155 3.71 -6.75 -14.73
N LEU A 156 3.62 -7.43 -13.58
CA LEU A 156 4.32 -8.68 -13.36
C LEU A 156 3.70 -9.82 -14.18
N PRO A 157 4.51 -10.78 -14.68
CA PRO A 157 3.99 -11.97 -15.32
C PRO A 157 3.25 -12.87 -14.31
N THR A 158 2.37 -13.73 -14.82
CA THR A 158 1.46 -14.54 -14.00
C THR A 158 2.16 -15.50 -13.02
N ASN A 159 3.38 -15.88 -13.31
CA ASN A 159 4.21 -16.76 -12.47
C ASN A 159 5.17 -16.02 -11.53
N GLU A 160 5.17 -14.68 -11.51
CA GLU A 160 5.99 -13.90 -10.58
C GLU A 160 5.13 -13.47 -9.39
N THR A 161 5.29 -14.15 -8.27
CA THR A 161 4.50 -13.94 -7.04
C THR A 161 5.33 -13.36 -5.89
N ARG A 162 6.60 -13.01 -6.14
CA ARG A 162 7.50 -12.55 -5.10
C ARG A 162 7.35 -11.05 -4.81
N SER A 163 7.71 -10.69 -3.58
CA SER A 163 7.99 -9.35 -3.08
C SER A 163 9.32 -9.39 -2.33
N ALA A 164 9.84 -8.26 -1.89
CA ALA A 164 11.12 -8.21 -1.19
C ALA A 164 11.06 -7.25 0.00
N LEU A 165 11.97 -7.44 0.97
CA LEU A 165 12.35 -6.51 2.03
C LEU A 165 11.23 -6.08 2.97
N LEU A 166 10.15 -5.48 2.45
CA LEU A 166 9.05 -4.91 3.22
C LEU A 166 7.75 -4.89 2.41
N GLY A 167 6.63 -5.00 3.11
CA GLY A 167 5.31 -4.85 2.49
C GLY A 167 4.20 -4.71 3.51
N ASN A 168 3.20 -3.88 3.14
CA ASN A 168 2.00 -3.60 3.90
C ASN A 168 0.78 -3.94 3.05
N TYR A 169 0.03 -4.97 3.44
CA TYR A 169 -1.01 -5.53 2.60
C TYR A 169 -2.33 -5.68 3.33
N LEU A 170 -3.43 -5.41 2.64
CA LEU A 170 -4.73 -5.93 2.98
C LEU A 170 -4.78 -7.40 2.57
N LEU A 171 -5.07 -8.27 3.53
CA LEU A 171 -5.40 -9.68 3.33
C LEU A 171 -6.89 -9.86 3.59
N SER A 172 -7.65 -10.33 2.61
CA SER A 172 -9.07 -10.62 2.73
C SER A 172 -9.45 -11.79 1.82
N GLU A 173 -10.72 -12.14 1.74
CA GLU A 173 -11.21 -13.13 0.77
C GLU A 173 -11.55 -12.48 -0.60
N GLY A 174 -11.46 -11.15 -0.72
CA GLY A 174 -11.78 -10.42 -1.93
C GLY A 174 -13.26 -10.45 -2.33
N LYS A 175 -14.16 -10.72 -1.35
CA LYS A 175 -15.60 -10.81 -1.58
C LYS A 175 -16.24 -9.42 -1.75
N PRO A 176 -17.33 -9.33 -2.51
CA PRO A 176 -18.25 -8.19 -2.43
C PRO A 176 -18.75 -7.97 -1.01
N GLY A 177 -19.32 -6.81 -0.73
CA GLY A 177 -19.91 -6.44 0.55
C GLY A 177 -19.74 -4.96 0.83
N LYS A 178 -20.25 -4.48 1.97
CA LYS A 178 -20.17 -3.07 2.34
C LYS A 178 -18.75 -2.63 2.60
N VAL A 179 -18.40 -1.47 2.08
CA VAL A 179 -17.13 -0.77 2.26
C VAL A 179 -17.38 0.69 2.64
N ILE A 180 -16.36 1.34 3.16
CA ILE A 180 -16.37 2.80 3.35
C ILE A 180 -15.87 3.42 2.04
N LYS A 181 -16.76 4.11 1.34
CA LYS A 181 -16.39 4.98 0.23
C LYS A 181 -16.06 6.37 0.75
N VAL A 182 -14.93 6.90 0.33
CA VAL A 182 -14.48 8.26 0.63
C VAL A 182 -14.26 8.99 -0.69
N GLU A 183 -15.00 10.06 -0.93
CA GLU A 183 -14.82 10.94 -2.08
C GLU A 183 -14.57 12.36 -1.58
N VAL A 184 -13.45 12.95 -1.98
CA VAL A 184 -13.05 14.31 -1.55
C VAL A 184 -12.47 15.11 -2.70
N LYS A 185 -12.69 16.44 -2.65
CA LYS A 185 -12.17 17.38 -3.65
C LYS A 185 -11.58 18.59 -2.98
N LYS A 186 -10.58 19.17 -3.64
CA LYS A 186 -9.90 20.41 -3.27
C LYS A 186 -9.36 20.38 -1.84
N ARG A 187 -8.09 20.09 -1.71
CA ARG A 187 -7.43 20.09 -0.42
C ARG A 187 -7.16 21.52 0.07
N ILE A 188 -7.64 21.83 1.26
CA ILE A 188 -7.49 23.13 1.94
C ILE A 188 -6.62 23.04 3.21
N GLY A 189 -6.40 21.82 3.73
CA GLY A 189 -5.59 21.55 4.90
C GLY A 189 -4.18 21.05 4.56
N PRO A 190 -3.33 20.85 5.58
CA PRO A 190 -1.93 20.43 5.38
C PRO A 190 -1.77 18.94 5.08
N SER A 191 -2.64 18.08 5.62
CA SER A 191 -2.50 16.63 5.55
C SER A 191 -2.87 16.10 4.16
N ASN A 192 -2.14 15.09 3.67
CA ASN A 192 -2.52 14.38 2.46
C ASN A 192 -3.78 13.52 2.68
N PHE A 193 -4.30 12.91 1.61
CA PHE A 193 -5.57 12.16 1.65
C PHE A 193 -5.57 11.02 2.69
N ILE A 194 -4.53 10.21 2.72
CA ILE A 194 -4.42 9.05 3.64
C ILE A 194 -4.13 9.51 5.07
N THR A 195 -3.25 10.47 5.23
CA THR A 195 -2.97 11.08 6.55
C THR A 195 -4.23 11.69 7.15
N ALA A 196 -5.04 12.42 6.37
CA ALA A 196 -6.28 13.01 6.84
C ALA A 196 -7.31 11.95 7.30
N ILE A 197 -7.42 10.82 6.60
CA ILE A 197 -8.25 9.68 7.02
C ILE A 197 -7.72 9.13 8.35
N ARG A 198 -6.44 8.80 8.42
CA ARG A 198 -5.81 8.20 9.61
C ARG A 198 -5.91 9.12 10.84
N GLU A 199 -5.63 10.42 10.68
CA GLU A 199 -5.72 11.41 11.77
C GLU A 199 -7.16 11.61 12.26
N SER A 200 -8.15 11.61 11.35
CA SER A 200 -9.56 11.70 11.72
C SER A 200 -10.01 10.51 12.59
N LEU A 201 -9.54 9.31 12.24
CA LEU A 201 -9.81 8.10 13.03
C LEU A 201 -9.06 8.14 14.37
N LEU A 202 -7.79 8.51 14.38
CA LEU A 202 -6.96 8.59 15.58
C LEU A 202 -7.53 9.61 16.58
N GLU A 203 -7.94 10.80 16.10
CA GLU A 203 -8.53 11.85 16.94
C GLU A 203 -9.80 11.37 17.67
N HIS A 204 -10.61 10.54 16.99
CA HIS A 204 -11.88 10.07 17.56
C HIS A 204 -11.72 8.83 18.44
N TYR A 205 -10.94 7.83 17.99
CA TYR A 205 -10.86 6.53 18.65
C TYR A 205 -9.71 6.43 19.68
N GLY A 206 -8.73 7.33 19.62
CA GLY A 206 -7.60 7.36 20.56
C GLY A 206 -6.84 6.03 20.59
N ASP A 207 -6.80 5.42 21.76
CA ASP A 207 -6.08 4.16 22.00
C ASP A 207 -6.74 2.92 21.35
N LYS A 208 -7.98 3.03 20.86
CA LYS A 208 -8.64 1.97 20.10
C LYS A 208 -8.11 1.98 18.67
N VAL A 209 -7.08 1.22 18.43
CA VAL A 209 -6.40 1.22 17.14
C VAL A 209 -7.28 0.67 16.03
N ILE A 210 -7.50 1.48 15.00
CA ILE A 210 -8.24 1.14 13.77
C ILE A 210 -7.22 0.81 12.67
N GLY A 211 -7.48 -0.25 11.92
CA GLY A 211 -6.75 -0.57 10.70
C GLY A 211 -7.69 -0.68 9.51
N MET A 212 -7.27 -0.13 8.38
CA MET A 212 -8.01 -0.19 7.12
C MET A 212 -7.06 -0.55 5.98
N GLY A 213 -7.58 -1.30 5.03
CA GLY A 213 -6.92 -1.50 3.75
C GLY A 213 -7.88 -1.23 2.60
N GLY A 214 -7.34 -0.91 1.43
CA GLY A 214 -8.20 -0.65 0.29
C GLY A 214 -7.49 -0.06 -0.92
N ALA A 215 -8.32 0.51 -1.78
CA ALA A 215 -7.91 1.13 -3.02
C ALA A 215 -8.45 2.55 -3.13
N PHE A 216 -7.67 3.46 -3.68
CA PHE A 216 -8.17 4.77 -4.06
C PHE A 216 -7.65 5.20 -5.43
N VAL A 217 -8.40 6.01 -6.12
CA VAL A 217 -8.01 6.64 -7.38
C VAL A 217 -7.92 8.14 -7.21
N LEU A 218 -6.80 8.73 -7.65
CA LEU A 218 -6.73 10.14 -7.98
C LEU A 218 -7.45 10.31 -9.33
N ARG A 219 -8.62 10.93 -9.32
CA ARG A 219 -9.44 11.17 -10.51
C ARG A 219 -8.97 12.39 -11.30
N GLU A 220 -8.57 13.44 -10.58
CA GLU A 220 -8.13 14.72 -11.15
C GLU A 220 -6.96 15.27 -10.32
N GLY A 221 -6.12 16.09 -10.96
CA GLY A 221 -4.95 16.71 -10.37
C GLY A 221 -3.67 15.90 -10.54
N LYS A 222 -2.67 16.22 -9.72
CA LYS A 222 -1.34 15.62 -9.72
C LYS A 222 -0.90 15.24 -8.32
N VAL A 223 0.00 14.26 -8.24
CA VAL A 223 0.58 13.76 -7.00
C VAL A 223 2.10 13.67 -7.09
N LYS A 224 2.77 13.86 -5.95
CA LYS A 224 4.18 13.52 -5.77
C LYS A 224 4.26 12.04 -5.40
N HIS A 225 5.01 11.29 -6.21
CA HIS A 225 5.47 9.94 -5.89
C HIS A 225 6.99 9.91 -5.75
N HIS A 226 7.51 8.92 -5.01
CA HIS A 226 8.88 8.49 -5.24
C HIS A 226 8.91 7.12 -5.92
N VAL A 227 10.04 6.85 -6.56
CA VAL A 227 10.42 5.54 -7.04
C VAL A 227 11.83 5.25 -6.52
N MET A 228 11.99 4.13 -5.83
CA MET A 228 13.29 3.71 -5.34
C MET A 228 14.24 3.47 -6.54
N PRO A 229 15.43 4.08 -6.57
CA PRO A 229 16.49 3.68 -7.49
C PRO A 229 17.06 2.31 -7.09
N ASP A 230 18.09 1.84 -7.79
CA ASP A 230 18.78 0.63 -7.36
C ASP A 230 19.40 0.79 -5.97
N PHE A 231 19.67 -0.32 -5.32
CA PHE A 231 20.20 -0.35 -3.96
C PHE A 231 21.42 0.52 -3.80
N SER A 232 21.43 1.33 -2.74
CA SER A 232 22.57 2.21 -2.45
C SER A 232 23.85 1.37 -2.23
N PRO A 233 24.97 1.74 -2.85
CA PRO A 233 26.26 1.09 -2.62
C PRO A 233 26.87 1.47 -1.27
N THR A 234 26.34 2.50 -0.61
CA THR A 234 26.78 2.98 0.72
C THR A 234 25.62 2.97 1.70
N PRO A 235 25.88 2.77 3.01
CA PRO A 235 24.81 2.83 4.01
C PRO A 235 24.07 4.18 4.00
N LEU A 236 22.74 4.14 4.09
CA LEU A 236 21.87 5.31 4.23
C LEU A 236 21.52 5.46 5.72
N CYS A 237 22.21 6.34 6.42
CA CYS A 237 22.16 6.42 7.88
C CYS A 237 21.29 7.55 8.42
N THR A 238 20.88 8.48 7.58
CA THR A 238 20.05 9.64 7.94
C THR A 238 18.85 9.78 7.01
N ASP A 239 17.80 10.48 7.45
CA ASP A 239 16.66 10.80 6.57
C ASP A 239 17.10 11.61 5.35
N SER A 240 18.10 12.48 5.48
CA SER A 240 18.69 13.22 4.36
C SER A 240 19.38 12.31 3.35
N ASP A 241 20.05 11.23 3.80
CA ASP A 241 20.63 10.25 2.87
C ASP A 241 19.54 9.53 2.09
N VAL A 242 18.47 9.12 2.77
CA VAL A 242 17.31 8.46 2.17
C VAL A 242 16.62 9.40 1.17
N ASP A 243 16.35 10.65 1.57
CA ASP A 243 15.68 11.63 0.72
C ASP A 243 16.51 11.99 -0.53
N THR A 244 17.83 12.05 -0.39
CA THR A 244 18.75 12.29 -1.51
C THR A 244 18.85 11.08 -2.46
N TRP A 245 18.72 9.86 -1.91
CA TRP A 245 18.76 8.62 -2.68
C TRP A 245 17.47 8.39 -3.45
N LEU A 246 16.29 8.71 -2.89
CA LEU A 246 14.99 8.52 -3.54
C LEU A 246 14.83 9.45 -4.76
N HIS A 247 14.19 8.94 -5.80
CA HIS A 247 13.84 9.74 -6.99
C HIS A 247 12.38 10.14 -6.93
N TYR A 248 12.11 11.44 -6.92
CA TYR A 248 10.79 12.03 -6.84
C TYR A 248 10.25 12.47 -8.18
N PHE A 249 8.97 12.23 -8.41
CA PHE A 249 8.28 12.55 -9.65
C PHE A 249 6.91 13.16 -9.36
N GLU A 250 6.52 14.18 -10.14
CA GLU A 250 5.14 14.63 -10.20
C GLU A 250 4.41 13.84 -11.28
N MET A 251 3.32 13.17 -10.89
CA MET A 251 2.55 12.26 -11.73
C MET A 251 1.10 12.70 -11.80
N ARG A 252 0.42 12.44 -12.92
CA ARG A 252 -0.91 12.97 -13.21
C ARG A 252 -2.01 11.92 -13.09
N ALA A 253 -3.21 12.39 -12.74
CA ALA A 253 -4.42 11.58 -12.78
C ALA A 253 -4.73 11.03 -14.22
N PRO A 254 -5.48 9.90 -14.33
CA PRO A 254 -5.94 9.06 -13.24
C PRO A 254 -4.86 8.07 -12.77
N ILE A 255 -4.67 7.93 -11.45
CA ILE A 255 -3.75 6.94 -10.87
C ILE A 255 -4.51 6.19 -9.78
N MET A 256 -4.48 4.85 -9.82
CA MET A 256 -5.01 3.98 -8.80
C MET A 256 -3.93 3.61 -7.78
N HIS A 257 -4.30 3.54 -6.50
CA HIS A 257 -3.40 3.20 -5.41
C HIS A 257 -3.96 2.07 -4.57
N LEU A 258 -3.07 1.20 -4.08
CA LEU A 258 -3.36 0.13 -3.12
C LEU A 258 -2.51 0.30 -1.88
N GLY A 259 -3.08 0.02 -0.72
CA GLY A 259 -2.33 0.10 0.52
C GLY A 259 -3.17 -0.08 1.77
N THR A 260 -2.51 0.23 2.89
CA THR A 260 -3.07 0.10 4.22
C THR A 260 -2.75 1.32 5.07
N LEU A 261 -3.58 1.53 6.09
CA LEU A 261 -3.31 2.47 7.17
C LEU A 261 -3.70 1.84 8.52
N VAL A 262 -3.02 2.27 9.58
CA VAL A 262 -3.31 1.90 10.95
C VAL A 262 -3.10 3.12 11.86
N THR A 263 -3.99 3.32 12.86
CA THR A 263 -3.94 4.53 13.68
C THR A 263 -2.90 4.49 14.79
N GLY A 264 -2.28 3.33 15.06
CA GLY A 264 -1.28 3.17 16.11
C GLY A 264 -0.42 1.93 15.93
N ASP A 265 0.78 1.96 16.47
CA ASP A 265 1.79 0.90 16.31
C ASP A 265 1.54 -0.34 17.16
N MET A 266 0.85 -0.23 18.28
CA MET A 266 0.57 -1.31 19.23
C MET A 266 1.83 -2.07 19.74
N GLY A 267 3.02 -1.47 19.62
CA GLY A 267 4.30 -2.13 19.97
C GLY A 267 4.68 -3.28 19.03
N MET A 268 4.28 -3.21 17.77
CA MET A 268 4.58 -4.20 16.73
C MET A 268 5.54 -3.70 15.67
N ASP A 269 6.03 -2.47 15.78
CA ASP A 269 6.91 -1.83 14.79
C ASP A 269 6.22 -1.75 13.41
N LEU A 270 5.01 -1.18 13.38
CA LEU A 270 4.20 -1.06 12.17
C LEU A 270 4.51 0.22 11.40
N ARG A 271 4.42 0.15 10.08
CA ARG A 271 4.29 1.34 9.23
C ARG A 271 2.86 1.82 9.26
N LEU A 272 2.63 3.08 9.70
CA LEU A 272 1.28 3.57 9.97
C LEU A 272 0.43 3.80 8.72
N GLN A 273 1.06 4.03 7.57
CA GLN A 273 0.39 4.13 6.26
C GLN A 273 1.36 3.81 5.14
N HIS A 274 0.89 3.10 4.11
CA HIS A 274 1.70 2.75 2.97
C HIS A 274 0.81 2.49 1.75
N PHE A 275 0.94 3.34 0.72
CA PHE A 275 0.18 3.23 -0.52
C PHE A 275 1.08 3.38 -1.74
N HIS A 276 0.96 2.47 -2.68
CA HIS A 276 1.61 2.54 -3.99
C HIS A 276 0.59 2.61 -5.10
N GLY A 277 0.92 3.36 -6.15
CA GLY A 277 0.03 3.55 -7.28
C GLY A 277 0.56 3.01 -8.59
N TYR A 278 -0.37 2.75 -9.51
CA TYR A 278 -0.12 2.51 -10.92
C TYR A 278 -1.24 3.11 -11.79
N SER A 279 -0.96 3.30 -13.08
CA SER A 279 -1.91 3.88 -14.02
C SER A 279 -1.86 3.19 -15.38
N GLN A 280 -2.92 3.38 -16.18
CA GLN A 280 -2.96 2.88 -17.57
C GLN A 280 -1.99 3.63 -18.50
N HIS A 281 -1.55 4.84 -18.12
CA HIS A 281 -0.62 5.65 -18.90
C HIS A 281 0.85 5.51 -18.43
N GLY A 282 1.10 4.63 -17.41
CA GLY A 282 2.42 4.22 -16.98
C GLY A 282 3.05 5.07 -15.88
N ASP A 283 2.29 5.95 -15.23
CA ASP A 283 2.69 6.63 -14.00
C ASP A 283 2.41 5.72 -12.81
N GLY A 284 3.29 5.74 -11.79
CA GLY A 284 3.15 4.93 -10.59
C GLY A 284 4.36 5.04 -9.66
N GLY A 285 4.21 4.56 -8.41
CA GLY A 285 5.23 4.62 -7.37
C GLY A 285 4.63 4.79 -5.98
N HIS A 286 5.46 5.14 -5.02
CA HIS A 286 5.06 5.38 -3.64
C HIS A 286 4.38 6.74 -3.48
N TYR A 287 3.16 6.75 -2.94
CA TYR A 287 2.34 7.95 -2.77
C TYR A 287 2.83 8.81 -1.59
N HIS A 288 3.02 10.10 -1.84
CA HIS A 288 3.27 11.09 -0.78
C HIS A 288 2.08 12.03 -0.57
N TYR A 289 1.79 12.89 -1.53
CA TYR A 289 0.71 13.88 -1.45
C TYR A 289 0.40 14.46 -2.84
N ASP A 290 -0.73 15.16 -2.93
CA ASP A 290 -1.08 15.91 -4.13
C ASP A 290 -0.30 17.22 -4.25
N THR A 291 0.04 17.58 -5.47
CA THR A 291 0.79 18.81 -5.80
C THR A 291 -0.12 19.90 -6.38
N THR A 292 -1.37 19.58 -6.68
CA THR A 292 -2.38 20.52 -7.20
C THR A 292 -3.62 20.58 -6.30
N PRO A 293 -3.51 21.08 -5.05
CA PRO A 293 -4.58 20.97 -4.05
C PRO A 293 -5.92 21.54 -4.49
N ALA A 294 -5.93 22.60 -5.30
CA ALA A 294 -7.17 23.20 -5.79
C ALA A 294 -7.91 22.35 -6.84
N GLU A 295 -7.22 21.39 -7.47
CA GLU A 295 -7.76 20.57 -8.56
C GLU A 295 -8.05 19.12 -8.13
N VAL A 296 -7.50 18.68 -6.99
CA VAL A 296 -7.52 17.27 -6.65
C VAL A 296 -8.93 16.73 -6.42
N HIS A 297 -9.15 15.52 -6.94
CA HIS A 297 -10.33 14.71 -6.70
C HIS A 297 -9.89 13.27 -6.40
N TYR A 298 -10.11 12.83 -5.16
CA TYR A 298 -9.86 11.46 -4.72
C TYR A 298 -11.18 10.70 -4.54
N GLU A 299 -11.17 9.43 -4.91
CA GLU A 299 -12.24 8.48 -4.63
C GLU A 299 -11.62 7.16 -4.15
N GLY A 300 -11.98 6.70 -2.96
CA GLY A 300 -11.43 5.49 -2.37
C GLY A 300 -12.48 4.57 -1.77
N TYR A 301 -12.15 3.27 -1.73
CA TYR A 301 -12.94 2.21 -1.13
C TYR A 301 -12.06 1.46 -0.13
N PHE A 302 -12.52 1.41 1.13
CA PHE A 302 -11.75 0.85 2.23
C PHE A 302 -12.59 -0.14 3.03
N THR A 303 -11.95 -1.21 3.52
CA THR A 303 -12.53 -2.13 4.49
C THR A 303 -11.78 -2.06 5.81
N LEU A 304 -12.50 -2.24 6.93
CA LEU A 304 -11.90 -2.37 8.25
C LEU A 304 -11.25 -3.75 8.39
N ALA A 305 -10.08 -3.79 8.99
CA ALA A 305 -9.39 -5.02 9.32
C ALA A 305 -9.62 -5.41 10.78
N GLY A 306 -9.87 -6.70 11.03
CA GLY A 306 -10.09 -7.22 12.40
C GLY A 306 -8.81 -7.47 13.18
N ALA A 307 -7.68 -7.58 12.50
CA ALA A 307 -6.36 -7.81 13.12
C ALA A 307 -5.22 -7.36 12.21
N VAL A 308 -4.02 -7.23 12.80
CA VAL A 308 -2.76 -7.11 12.07
C VAL A 308 -1.90 -8.34 12.31
N LEU A 309 -1.31 -8.85 11.22
CA LEU A 309 -0.32 -9.93 11.21
C LEU A 309 1.06 -9.33 10.97
N ARG A 310 1.97 -9.52 11.93
CA ARG A 310 3.37 -9.09 11.84
C ARG A 310 4.24 -10.30 11.54
N ILE A 311 4.91 -10.29 10.39
CA ILE A 311 5.64 -11.44 9.84
C ILE A 311 7.07 -11.02 9.53
N ASP A 312 8.04 -11.83 9.94
CA ASP A 312 9.49 -11.57 9.77
C ASP A 312 9.90 -10.14 10.15
N PRO A 313 9.59 -9.70 11.41
CA PRO A 313 10.02 -8.37 11.84
C PRO A 313 11.54 -8.28 11.90
N PRO A 314 12.15 -7.16 11.47
CA PRO A 314 13.58 -6.91 11.70
C PRO A 314 13.94 -7.00 13.19
N ALA A 315 15.11 -7.55 13.48
CA ALA A 315 15.59 -7.67 14.87
C ALA A 315 15.92 -6.31 15.51
N VAL A 316 16.27 -5.33 14.70
CA VAL A 316 16.57 -3.95 15.12
C VAL A 316 15.65 -3.03 14.33
N THR A 317 15.02 -2.09 15.02
CA THR A 317 14.11 -1.11 14.41
C THR A 317 14.73 0.29 14.43
N HIS A 318 14.31 1.14 13.51
CA HIS A 318 14.68 2.55 13.44
C HIS A 318 13.58 3.36 12.74
N ALA A 319 13.67 4.68 12.81
CA ALA A 319 12.69 5.57 12.20
C ALA A 319 12.96 5.90 10.71
N LEU A 320 14.16 5.56 10.19
CA LEU A 320 14.53 5.87 8.81
C LEU A 320 13.60 5.25 7.78
N GLY A 321 13.20 6.04 6.77
CA GLY A 321 12.37 5.57 5.67
C GLY A 321 10.94 5.22 6.06
N ARG A 322 10.43 5.79 7.16
CA ARG A 322 9.04 5.67 7.62
C ARG A 322 8.36 7.02 7.43
N ASP A 323 7.89 7.29 6.27
CA ASP A 323 7.07 8.45 5.90
C ASP A 323 5.59 8.23 6.21
#